data_c208871ce166dfa8e219172c3a7d8dcd
#
_entry.id   c208871ce166dfa8e219172c3a7d8dcd
#
_cell.length_a   1.000
_cell.length_b   1.000
_cell.length_c   1.000
_cell.angle_alpha   90.00
_cell.angle_beta   90.00
_cell.angle_gamma   90.00
#
_symmetry.space_group_name_H-M   'P 1'
#
loop_
_entity.id
_entity.type
_entity.pdbx_description
1 polymer ?
#
loop_
_entity_poly.entity_id
_entity_poly.type
_entity_poly.pdbx_seq_one_letter_code
_entity_poly.pdbx_strand_id
1 'polypeptide(L)'
;MDFKAGVLTIPRSKNGETRHVLMTTTVRGILSHLPRPLDASALVFPNTEGHRDLRWAQKTVPAAVRGAKIEDFRFHDLRHTFASRLAMEGVDLLTIKELGGWKSLPMVQRYAHLSPSHRRTAIERLVTRQTSAEPAKATGAK
;
A
#
# COMPACT_ATOMS: atom_id res chain seq x y z
N MET A 1 -16.95 -2.78 -0.06
CA MET A 1 -16.04 -1.96 -0.88
C MET A 1 -16.71 -0.63 -1.16
N ASP A 2 -16.01 0.46 -0.93
CA ASP A 2 -16.47 1.80 -1.29
C ASP A 2 -15.66 2.28 -2.52
N PHE A 3 -16.29 2.24 -3.69
CA PHE A 3 -15.64 2.67 -4.95
C PHE A 3 -15.56 4.18 -5.07
N LYS A 4 -16.44 4.94 -4.39
CA LYS A 4 -16.40 6.40 -4.38
C LYS A 4 -15.21 6.90 -3.57
N ALA A 5 -15.06 6.36 -2.36
CA ALA A 5 -13.92 6.68 -1.50
C ALA A 5 -12.60 5.96 -1.92
N GLY A 6 -12.67 4.93 -2.77
CA GLY A 6 -11.51 4.13 -3.15
C GLY A 6 -10.97 3.25 -2.02
N VAL A 7 -11.85 2.71 -1.17
CA VAL A 7 -11.47 1.99 0.05
C VAL A 7 -12.07 0.58 0.07
N LEU A 8 -11.22 -0.40 0.40
CA LEU A 8 -11.61 -1.76 0.77
C LEU A 8 -11.64 -1.85 2.29
N THR A 9 -12.79 -2.18 2.86
CA THR A 9 -12.92 -2.46 4.29
C THR A 9 -12.88 -3.95 4.55
N ILE A 10 -11.95 -4.38 5.38
CA ILE A 10 -11.81 -5.76 5.86
C ILE A 10 -12.34 -5.78 7.29
N PRO A 11 -13.58 -6.27 7.54
CA PRO A 11 -14.27 -6.11 8.83
C PRO A 11 -13.71 -7.09 9.81
N ARG A 12 -12.90 -7.74 9.98
CA ARG A 12 -12.20 -8.62 10.94
C ARG A 12 -10.92 -9.17 10.32
N SER A 13 -9.86 -8.46 10.49
CA SER A 13 -8.53 -9.00 10.20
C SER A 13 -8.21 -10.12 11.20
N LYS A 14 -7.19 -10.92 10.92
CA LYS A 14 -6.71 -12.00 11.80
C LYS A 14 -6.43 -11.53 13.26
N ASN A 15 -6.38 -10.21 13.48
CA ASN A 15 -6.14 -9.58 14.78
C ASN A 15 -7.41 -9.03 15.44
N GLY A 16 -8.60 -9.28 14.89
CA GLY A 16 -9.88 -8.75 15.41
C GLY A 16 -10.19 -7.31 15.00
N GLU A 17 -9.26 -6.58 14.43
CA GLU A 17 -9.42 -5.18 14.05
C GLU A 17 -9.94 -5.03 12.62
N THR A 18 -10.78 -4.01 12.39
CA THR A 18 -11.19 -3.59 11.04
C THR A 18 -10.02 -2.90 10.36
N ARG A 19 -9.77 -3.26 9.12
CA ARG A 19 -8.70 -2.66 8.32
C ARG A 19 -9.26 -2.03 7.06
N HIS A 20 -8.77 -0.82 6.76
CA HIS A 20 -9.05 -0.09 5.53
C HIS A 20 -7.83 -0.17 4.61
N VAL A 21 -8.06 -0.57 3.35
CA VAL A 21 -7.01 -0.67 2.34
C VAL A 21 -7.38 0.28 1.20
N LEU A 22 -6.48 1.21 0.88
CA LEU A 22 -6.65 2.13 -0.24
C LEU A 22 -6.51 1.39 -1.57
N MET A 23 -7.42 1.66 -2.49
CA MET A 23 -7.35 1.14 -3.86
C MET A 23 -6.63 2.14 -4.76
N THR A 24 -5.66 1.66 -5.53
CA THR A 24 -5.14 2.44 -6.66
C THR A 24 -6.20 2.57 -7.75
N THR A 25 -6.03 3.54 -8.65
CA THR A 25 -6.93 3.73 -9.81
C THR A 25 -7.04 2.45 -10.65
N THR A 26 -5.93 1.75 -10.85
CA THR A 26 -5.87 0.46 -11.56
C THR A 26 -6.70 -0.61 -10.88
N VAL A 27 -6.51 -0.81 -9.57
CA VAL A 27 -7.27 -1.81 -8.78
C VAL A 27 -8.75 -1.47 -8.78
N ARG A 28 -9.09 -0.20 -8.58
CA ARG A 28 -10.49 0.27 -8.63
C ARG A 28 -11.12 0.02 -10.01
N GLY A 29 -10.39 0.29 -11.10
CA GLY A 29 -10.82 -0.02 -12.46
C GLY A 29 -11.10 -1.51 -12.65
N ILE A 30 -10.14 -2.38 -12.32
CA ILE A 30 -10.31 -3.84 -12.45
C ILE A 30 -11.53 -4.32 -11.65
N LEU A 31 -11.62 -3.96 -10.37
CA LEU A 31 -12.72 -4.39 -9.51
C LEU A 31 -14.07 -3.83 -9.96
N SER A 32 -14.10 -2.66 -10.61
CA SER A 32 -15.35 -2.07 -11.11
C SER A 32 -15.93 -2.82 -12.32
N HIS A 33 -15.10 -3.51 -13.09
CA HIS A 33 -15.51 -4.30 -14.25
C HIS A 33 -15.89 -5.75 -13.93
N LEU A 34 -15.66 -6.20 -12.69
CA LEU A 34 -16.11 -7.53 -12.29
C LEU A 34 -17.64 -7.59 -12.23
N PRO A 35 -18.25 -8.74 -12.61
CA PRO A 35 -19.67 -8.96 -12.42
C PRO A 35 -20.06 -8.72 -10.97
N ARG A 36 -21.06 -7.86 -10.74
CA ARG A 36 -21.54 -7.55 -9.39
C ARG A 36 -22.91 -8.14 -9.22
N PRO A 37 -23.07 -9.13 -8.33
CA PRO A 37 -24.39 -9.52 -7.87
C PRO A 37 -25.09 -8.32 -7.21
N LEU A 38 -26.41 -8.27 -7.31
CA LEU A 38 -27.24 -7.25 -6.64
C LEU A 38 -27.15 -7.36 -5.11
N ASP A 39 -26.80 -8.53 -4.61
CA ASP A 39 -26.60 -8.78 -3.19
C ASP A 39 -25.29 -8.15 -2.69
N ALA A 40 -25.40 -7.21 -1.78
CA ALA A 40 -24.25 -6.52 -1.16
C ALA A 40 -23.36 -7.46 -0.31
N SER A 41 -23.88 -8.63 0.09
CA SER A 41 -23.13 -9.67 0.83
C SER A 41 -22.36 -10.63 -0.09
N ALA A 42 -22.57 -10.57 -1.40
CA ALA A 42 -21.97 -11.48 -2.34
C ALA A 42 -20.43 -11.38 -2.35
N LEU A 43 -19.80 -12.52 -2.51
CA LEU A 43 -18.34 -12.61 -2.60
C LEU A 43 -17.85 -12.01 -3.91
N VAL A 44 -16.70 -11.30 -3.85
CA VAL A 44 -16.03 -10.76 -5.04
C VAL A 44 -15.40 -11.90 -5.86
N PHE A 45 -14.86 -12.89 -5.19
CA PHE A 45 -14.21 -14.06 -5.77
C PHE A 45 -14.82 -15.34 -5.16
N PRO A 46 -16.02 -15.75 -5.61
CA PRO A 46 -16.59 -17.04 -5.21
C PRO A 46 -15.88 -18.18 -5.95
N ASN A 47 -15.95 -19.39 -5.40
CA ASN A 47 -15.65 -20.59 -6.16
C ASN A 47 -16.79 -20.91 -7.17
N THR A 48 -16.66 -22.01 -7.92
CA THR A 48 -17.66 -22.44 -8.91
C THR A 48 -19.05 -22.73 -8.30
N GLU A 49 -19.12 -22.99 -7.00
CA GLU A 49 -20.34 -23.26 -6.23
C GLU A 49 -20.88 -22.00 -5.52
N GLY A 50 -20.27 -20.84 -5.76
CA GLY A 50 -20.66 -19.58 -5.11
C GLY A 50 -20.12 -19.40 -3.68
N HIS A 51 -19.31 -20.32 -3.19
CA HIS A 51 -18.79 -20.30 -1.83
C HIS A 51 -17.39 -19.66 -1.72
N ARG A 52 -17.01 -19.31 -0.50
CA ARG A 52 -15.68 -18.81 -0.20
C ARG A 52 -14.63 -19.92 -0.27
N ASP A 53 -13.70 -19.85 -1.20
CA ASP A 53 -12.53 -20.74 -1.25
C ASP A 53 -11.30 -20.06 -0.64
N LEU A 54 -10.96 -20.45 0.58
CA LEU A 54 -9.77 -19.95 1.28
C LEU A 54 -8.46 -20.50 0.70
N ARG A 55 -8.52 -21.56 -0.08
CA ARG A 55 -7.36 -22.23 -0.71
C ARG A 55 -7.14 -21.82 -2.16
N TRP A 56 -8.00 -20.95 -2.70
CA TRP A 56 -7.91 -20.51 -4.08
C TRP A 56 -6.51 -19.98 -4.42
N ALA A 57 -5.98 -19.05 -3.64
CA ALA A 57 -4.66 -18.48 -3.88
C ALA A 57 -3.52 -19.51 -3.78
N GLN A 58 -3.64 -20.50 -2.89
CA GLN A 58 -2.66 -21.58 -2.76
C GLN A 58 -2.61 -22.51 -3.97
N LYS A 59 -3.70 -22.63 -4.71
CA LYS A 59 -3.77 -23.44 -5.94
C LYS A 59 -3.41 -22.65 -7.18
N THR A 60 -3.97 -21.45 -7.30
CA THR A 60 -3.91 -20.65 -8.54
C THR A 60 -2.56 -19.94 -8.71
N VAL A 61 -2.00 -19.39 -7.62
CA VAL A 61 -0.73 -18.65 -7.70
C VAL A 61 0.45 -19.53 -8.14
N PRO A 62 0.68 -20.72 -7.57
CA PRO A 62 1.75 -21.60 -8.07
C PRO A 62 1.58 -22.01 -9.53
N ALA A 63 0.35 -22.18 -10.01
CA ALA A 63 0.08 -22.50 -11.42
C ALA A 63 0.45 -21.32 -12.33
N ALA A 64 0.05 -20.11 -11.95
CA ALA A 64 0.38 -18.89 -12.68
C ALA A 64 1.89 -18.62 -12.69
N VAL A 65 2.57 -18.80 -11.57
CA VAL A 65 4.03 -18.64 -11.42
C VAL A 65 4.78 -19.61 -12.33
N ARG A 66 4.38 -20.89 -12.34
CA ARG A 66 4.94 -21.90 -13.28
C ARG A 66 4.69 -21.53 -14.74
N GLY A 67 3.48 -21.10 -15.07
CA GLY A 67 3.13 -20.66 -16.43
C GLY A 67 3.94 -19.46 -16.90
N ALA A 68 4.30 -18.56 -15.98
CA ALA A 68 5.15 -17.40 -16.23
C ALA A 68 6.66 -17.72 -16.20
N LYS A 69 7.05 -19.00 -15.95
CA LYS A 69 8.45 -19.44 -15.80
C LYS A 69 9.22 -18.62 -14.75
N ILE A 70 8.56 -18.24 -13.67
CA ILE A 70 9.18 -17.54 -12.54
C ILE A 70 9.64 -18.60 -11.53
N GLU A 71 10.93 -18.56 -11.18
CA GLU A 71 11.55 -19.44 -10.20
C GLU A 71 11.57 -18.80 -8.81
N ASP A 72 11.64 -19.60 -7.75
CA ASP A 72 11.80 -19.20 -6.35
C ASP A 72 10.83 -18.13 -5.85
N PHE A 73 9.57 -18.14 -6.35
CA PHE A 73 8.56 -17.19 -5.97
C PHE A 73 7.54 -17.78 -4.99
N ARG A 74 7.30 -17.06 -3.90
CA ARG A 74 6.27 -17.34 -2.91
C ARG A 74 5.21 -16.25 -2.90
N PHE A 75 3.96 -16.58 -2.63
CA PHE A 75 2.88 -15.59 -2.54
C PHE A 75 3.20 -14.41 -1.59
N HIS A 76 3.96 -14.69 -0.52
CA HIS A 76 4.37 -13.66 0.44
C HIS A 76 5.38 -12.65 -0.13
N ASP A 77 6.08 -13.00 -1.21
CA ASP A 77 7.06 -12.12 -1.86
C ASP A 77 6.40 -10.91 -2.54
N LEU A 78 5.10 -11.02 -2.88
CA LEU A 78 4.31 -9.86 -3.28
C LEU A 78 4.28 -8.77 -2.21
N ARG A 79 4.21 -9.17 -0.94
CA ARG A 79 4.23 -8.27 0.20
C ARG A 79 5.61 -7.62 0.38
N HIS A 80 6.67 -8.41 0.18
CA HIS A 80 8.04 -7.89 0.18
C HIS A 80 8.26 -6.90 -0.97
N THR A 81 7.83 -7.25 -2.17
CA THR A 81 7.91 -6.40 -3.36
C THR A 81 7.17 -5.07 -3.17
N PHE A 82 5.96 -5.12 -2.58
CA PHE A 82 5.19 -3.92 -2.25
C PHE A 82 5.98 -2.98 -1.33
N ALA A 83 6.51 -3.49 -0.22
CA ALA A 83 7.28 -2.68 0.72
C ALA A 83 8.59 -2.15 0.12
N SER A 84 9.32 -2.99 -0.60
CA SER A 84 10.58 -2.62 -1.25
C SER A 84 10.40 -1.51 -2.27
N ARG A 85 9.37 -1.60 -3.13
CA ARG A 85 9.09 -0.56 -4.12
C ARG A 85 8.73 0.77 -3.47
N LEU A 86 7.89 0.77 -2.44
CA LEU A 86 7.57 2.01 -1.71
C LEU A 86 8.81 2.61 -1.03
N ALA A 87 9.67 1.77 -0.45
CA ALA A 87 10.92 2.24 0.16
C ALA A 87 11.87 2.86 -0.88
N MET A 88 12.02 2.23 -2.06
CA MET A 88 12.82 2.76 -3.17
C MET A 88 12.29 4.09 -3.71
N GLU A 89 10.97 4.29 -3.69
CA GLU A 89 10.33 5.57 -4.04
C GLU A 89 10.43 6.62 -2.92
N GLY A 90 11.11 6.30 -1.82
CA GLY A 90 11.35 7.23 -0.71
C GLY A 90 10.16 7.42 0.23
N VAL A 91 9.16 6.55 0.18
CA VAL A 91 8.04 6.56 1.13
C VAL A 91 8.60 6.20 2.52
N ASP A 92 8.21 6.95 3.54
CA ASP A 92 8.66 6.70 4.90
C ASP A 92 8.17 5.36 5.46
N LEU A 93 8.92 4.79 6.39
CA LEU A 93 8.65 3.44 6.91
C LEU A 93 7.35 3.36 7.71
N LEU A 94 6.90 4.45 8.31
CA LEU A 94 5.65 4.48 9.06
C LEU A 94 4.46 4.35 8.10
N THR A 95 4.47 5.14 7.03
CA THR A 95 3.49 5.05 5.94
C THR A 95 3.49 3.66 5.30
N ILE A 96 4.66 3.07 5.02
CA ILE A 96 4.76 1.71 4.50
C ILE A 96 4.12 0.72 5.48
N LYS A 97 4.42 0.85 6.78
CA LYS A 97 3.82 0.01 7.84
C LYS A 97 2.30 0.08 7.81
N GLU A 98 1.74 1.27 7.74
CA GLU A 98 0.29 1.51 7.74
C GLU A 98 -0.38 0.92 6.48
N LEU A 99 0.12 1.30 5.30
CA LEU A 99 -0.39 0.80 4.02
C LEU A 99 -0.33 -0.73 3.93
N GLY A 100 0.78 -1.31 4.34
CA GLY A 100 0.97 -2.76 4.35
C GLY A 100 0.24 -3.46 5.51
N GLY A 101 -0.10 -2.75 6.60
CA GLY A 101 -0.73 -3.32 7.79
C GLY A 101 0.24 -4.21 8.58
N TRP A 102 1.46 -3.77 8.76
CA TRP A 102 2.39 -4.40 9.71
C TRP A 102 2.10 -3.94 11.13
N LYS A 103 2.18 -4.85 12.07
CA LYS A 103 1.90 -4.56 13.49
C LYS A 103 2.93 -3.62 14.13
N SER A 104 4.18 -3.74 13.74
CA SER A 104 5.27 -2.99 14.37
C SER A 104 6.24 -2.43 13.34
N LEU A 105 6.91 -1.34 13.70
CA LEU A 105 7.91 -0.70 12.86
C LEU A 105 9.13 -1.59 12.58
N PRO A 106 9.65 -2.39 13.53
CA PRO A 106 10.76 -3.31 13.26
C PRO A 106 10.50 -4.27 12.09
N MET A 107 9.23 -4.63 11.84
CA MET A 107 8.89 -5.51 10.71
C MET A 107 9.14 -4.87 9.34
N VAL A 108 9.15 -3.55 9.25
CA VAL A 108 9.42 -2.79 8.01
C VAL A 108 10.81 -2.18 7.97
N GLN A 109 11.51 -2.09 9.09
CA GLN A 109 12.89 -1.57 9.14
C GLN A 109 13.86 -2.32 8.24
N ARG A 110 13.58 -3.59 7.95
CA ARG A 110 14.35 -4.40 6.99
C ARG A 110 14.41 -3.79 5.58
N TYR A 111 13.49 -2.89 5.23
CA TYR A 111 13.45 -2.21 3.94
C TYR A 111 14.12 -0.83 3.97
N ALA A 112 14.56 -0.36 5.15
CA ALA A 112 15.15 0.97 5.31
C ALA A 112 16.38 1.21 4.42
N HIS A 113 17.18 0.15 4.19
CA HIS A 113 18.37 0.22 3.36
C HIS A 113 18.07 0.45 1.87
N LEU A 114 16.83 0.22 1.44
CA LEU A 114 16.37 0.44 0.06
C LEU A 114 15.94 1.90 -0.17
N SER A 115 15.69 2.66 0.90
CA SER A 115 15.30 4.06 0.78
C SER A 115 16.46 4.89 0.25
N PRO A 116 16.21 5.76 -0.75
CA PRO A 116 17.21 6.72 -1.20
C PRO A 116 17.76 7.53 -0.03
N SER A 117 19.06 7.84 -0.05
CA SER A 117 19.69 8.64 1.01
C SER A 117 19.18 10.09 0.95
N HIS A 118 18.02 10.36 1.55
CA HIS A 118 17.46 11.72 1.64
C HIS A 118 18.15 12.60 2.70
N ARG A 119 19.14 12.07 3.40
CA ARG A 119 19.80 12.82 4.51
C ARG A 119 20.35 14.16 4.05
N ARG A 120 21.09 14.17 2.92
CA ARG A 120 21.65 15.40 2.36
C ARG A 120 20.53 16.35 1.91
N THR A 121 19.54 15.86 1.15
CA THR A 121 18.40 16.65 0.70
C THR A 121 17.56 17.18 1.87
N ALA A 122 17.42 16.42 2.94
CA ALA A 122 16.69 16.86 4.13
C ALA A 122 17.42 18.02 4.84
N ILE A 123 18.74 17.94 4.98
CA ILE A 123 19.56 19.02 5.55
C ILE A 123 19.51 20.28 4.67
N GLU A 124 19.64 20.14 3.36
CA GLU A 124 19.55 21.27 2.42
C GLU A 124 18.19 21.98 2.50
N ARG A 125 17.10 21.26 2.72
CA ARG A 125 15.75 21.85 2.92
C ARG A 125 15.67 22.76 4.15
N LEU A 126 16.46 22.52 5.19
CA LEU A 126 16.52 23.43 6.37
C LEU A 126 17.11 24.78 5.98
N VAL A 127 18.15 24.80 5.17
CA VAL A 127 18.82 26.03 4.70
C VAL A 127 17.89 26.83 3.80
N THR A 128 17.22 26.19 2.83
CA THR A 128 16.33 26.87 1.88
C THR A 128 15.13 27.55 2.56
N ARG A 129 14.65 26.99 3.67
CA ARG A 129 13.53 27.56 4.44
C ARG A 129 13.88 28.83 5.20
N GLN A 130 15.17 28.99 5.57
CA GLN A 130 15.64 30.21 6.27
C GLN A 130 15.87 31.38 5.29
N THR A 131 16.21 31.12 4.04
CA THR A 131 16.42 32.15 3.02
C THR A 131 15.14 32.72 2.41
N SER A 132 14.00 32.05 2.58
CA SER A 132 12.68 32.52 2.10
C SER A 132 11.88 33.34 3.14
N ALA A 133 12.41 33.53 4.33
CA ALA A 133 11.86 34.48 5.30
C ALA A 133 12.41 35.90 4.99
N GLU A 134 11.70 36.59 4.11
CA GLU A 134 11.99 37.99 3.77
C GLU A 134 11.87 38.88 5.04
N PRO A 135 12.83 39.78 5.30
CA PRO A 135 12.72 40.64 6.47
C PRO A 135 11.54 41.60 6.31
N ALA A 136 10.64 41.59 7.27
CA ALA A 136 9.53 42.52 7.36
C ALA A 136 10.05 43.96 7.22
N LYS A 137 9.61 44.69 6.21
CA LYS A 137 9.89 46.11 6.04
C LYS A 137 9.41 46.86 7.28
N ALA A 138 10.35 47.35 8.07
CA ALA A 138 10.08 48.36 9.07
C ALA A 138 9.66 49.66 8.34
N THR A 139 8.36 49.92 8.29
CA THR A 139 7.85 51.19 7.85
C THR A 139 8.00 52.16 9.03
N GLY A 140 9.05 53.00 8.94
CA GLY A 140 9.22 54.11 9.88
C GLY A 140 8.10 55.11 9.70
N ALA A 141 7.38 55.38 10.77
CA ALA A 141 6.49 56.50 10.90
C ALA A 141 7.30 57.78 11.13
N LYS A 142 6.96 58.77 10.37
CA LYS A 142 7.32 60.16 10.64
C LYS A 142 6.07 60.90 11.08
#